data_1f48579a6422168209e2a838c3724ad0
#
_entry.id   1f48579a6422168209e2a838c3724ad0
#
_cell.length_a   1.000
_cell.length_b   1.000
_cell.length_c   1.000
_cell.angle_alpha   90.00
_cell.angle_beta   90.00
_cell.angle_gamma   90.00
#
_symmetry.space_group_name_H-M   'P 1'
#
loop_
_entity.id
_entity.type
_entity.pdbx_description
1 polymer ?
#
loop_
_entity_poly.entity_id
_entity_poly.type
_entity_poly.pdbx_seq_one_letter_code
_entity_poly.pdbx_strand_id
1 'polypeptide(L)'
;MTKPLNECIVPMYPTIQALDVNALEAGEHKFWFAVATDAIGHPQTLPVRVFKGAKPGKRIVITAGVHGDEQNGILTAQKLARELEGKAISGCVTIVPAVNLSGIARHSRDFH
;
A
#
# COMPACT_ATOMS: atom_id res chain seq x y z
N MET A 1 -8.90 16.32 -26.17
CA MET A 1 -9.58 16.68 -24.92
C MET A 1 -8.54 16.94 -23.84
N THR A 2 -8.61 18.07 -23.19
CA THR A 2 -7.63 18.45 -22.18
C THR A 2 -8.03 17.86 -20.84
N LYS A 3 -7.12 17.20 -20.18
CA LYS A 3 -7.38 16.71 -18.82
C LYS A 3 -7.37 17.86 -17.82
N PRO A 4 -8.20 17.82 -16.79
CA PRO A 4 -8.09 18.75 -15.69
C PRO A 4 -6.69 18.69 -15.06
N LEU A 5 -6.18 19.81 -14.57
CA LEU A 5 -4.85 19.88 -14.00
C LEU A 5 -4.67 18.94 -12.81
N ASN A 6 -5.71 18.76 -11.99
CA ASN A 6 -5.64 17.86 -10.84
C ASN A 6 -5.45 16.39 -11.21
N GLU A 7 -5.87 15.96 -12.39
CA GLU A 7 -5.64 14.59 -12.87
C GLU A 7 -4.20 14.37 -13.31
N CYS A 8 -3.50 15.43 -13.67
CA CYS A 8 -2.12 15.36 -14.15
C CYS A 8 -1.08 15.43 -13.03
N ILE A 9 -1.48 15.88 -11.85
CA ILE A 9 -0.55 16.24 -10.77
C ILE A 9 -0.37 15.10 -9.77
N VAL A 10 -1.47 14.58 -9.21
CA VAL A 10 -1.41 13.54 -8.17
C VAL A 10 -2.49 12.50 -8.41
N PRO A 11 -2.13 11.22 -8.61
CA PRO A 11 -3.12 10.16 -8.63
C PRO A 11 -3.78 10.06 -7.25
N MET A 12 -5.10 10.10 -7.21
CA MET A 12 -5.84 9.96 -5.97
C MET A 12 -6.30 8.51 -5.82
N TYR A 13 -5.86 7.88 -4.75
CA TYR A 13 -6.30 6.53 -4.41
C TYR A 13 -7.35 6.59 -3.31
N PRO A 14 -8.32 5.66 -3.30
CA PRO A 14 -9.30 5.62 -2.23
C PRO A 14 -8.65 5.43 -0.86
N THR A 15 -9.22 6.07 0.14
CA THR A 15 -8.87 5.82 1.53
C THR A 15 -9.88 4.85 2.13
N ILE A 16 -9.40 3.77 2.72
CA ILE A 16 -10.24 2.73 3.31
C ILE A 16 -9.90 2.53 4.78
N GLN A 17 -10.84 2.04 5.55
CA GLN A 17 -10.67 1.71 6.97
C GLN A 17 -10.67 0.20 7.23
N ALA A 18 -11.09 -0.56 6.24
CA ALA A 18 -11.07 -2.03 6.28
C ALA A 18 -10.77 -2.54 4.88
N LEU A 19 -10.06 -3.65 4.80
CA LEU A 19 -9.71 -4.27 3.52
C LEU A 19 -10.23 -5.70 3.51
N ASP A 20 -11.16 -5.97 2.61
CA ASP A 20 -11.61 -7.33 2.31
C ASP A 20 -11.19 -7.67 0.89
N VAL A 21 -10.11 -8.43 0.76
CA VAL A 21 -9.57 -8.82 -0.55
C VAL A 21 -10.53 -9.73 -1.33
N ASN A 22 -11.43 -10.40 -0.64
CA ASN A 22 -12.43 -11.25 -1.31
C ASN A 22 -13.46 -10.43 -2.07
N ALA A 23 -13.70 -9.18 -1.66
CA ALA A 23 -14.63 -8.28 -2.31
C ALA A 23 -14.03 -7.55 -3.52
N LEU A 24 -12.71 -7.64 -3.72
CA LEU A 24 -12.04 -6.99 -4.83
C LEU A 24 -12.17 -7.79 -6.12
N GLU A 25 -12.28 -7.08 -7.22
CA GLU A 25 -12.19 -7.70 -8.54
C GLU A 25 -10.75 -8.10 -8.85
N ALA A 26 -10.57 -9.03 -9.78
CA ALA A 26 -9.25 -9.41 -10.26
C ALA A 26 -8.55 -8.19 -10.85
N GLY A 27 -7.26 -8.04 -10.57
CA GLY A 27 -6.46 -6.92 -11.05
C GLY A 27 -5.64 -6.26 -9.95
N GLU A 28 -5.16 -5.09 -10.25
CA GLU A 28 -4.31 -4.31 -9.35
C GLU A 28 -5.12 -3.22 -8.67
N HIS A 29 -4.92 -3.06 -7.36
CA HIS A 29 -5.60 -2.06 -6.55
C HIS A 29 -4.60 -1.29 -5.72
N LYS A 30 -4.86 -0.01 -5.50
CA LYS A 30 -4.05 0.87 -4.65
C LYS A 30 -4.96 1.60 -3.70
N PHE A 31 -4.59 1.58 -2.42
CA PHE A 31 -5.38 2.22 -1.36
C PHE A 31 -4.48 2.96 -0.38
N TRP A 32 -5.07 3.94 0.28
CA TRP A 32 -4.59 4.48 1.54
C TRP A 32 -5.39 3.84 2.65
N PHE A 33 -4.72 3.12 3.55
CA PHE A 33 -5.38 2.49 4.69
C PHE A 33 -5.27 3.41 5.90
N ALA A 34 -6.42 3.87 6.40
CA ALA A 34 -6.48 4.76 7.56
C ALA A 34 -6.38 3.93 8.84
N VAL A 35 -5.28 4.11 9.59
CA VAL A 35 -5.01 3.34 10.82
C VAL A 35 -5.33 4.12 12.09
N ALA A 36 -5.21 5.44 12.05
CA ALA A 36 -5.42 6.29 13.21
C ALA A 36 -5.65 7.72 12.76
N THR A 37 -6.07 8.55 13.72
CA THR A 37 -6.18 9.99 13.53
C THR A 37 -5.22 10.66 14.51
N ASP A 38 -4.45 11.64 14.04
CA ASP A 38 -3.54 12.37 14.91
C ASP A 38 -4.29 13.39 15.79
N ALA A 39 -3.54 14.10 16.63
CA ALA A 39 -4.13 15.01 17.63
C ALA A 39 -4.89 16.19 17.00
N ILE A 40 -4.64 16.52 15.74
CA ILE A 40 -5.32 17.61 15.04
C ILE A 40 -6.35 17.11 14.01
N GLY A 41 -6.68 15.84 14.06
CA GLY A 41 -7.74 15.26 13.24
C GLY A 41 -7.30 14.79 11.86
N HIS A 42 -6.00 14.79 11.55
CA HIS A 42 -5.52 14.26 10.29
C HIS A 42 -5.44 12.74 10.34
N PRO A 43 -5.98 12.03 9.35
CA PRO A 43 -5.84 10.59 9.29
C PRO A 43 -4.40 10.19 9.02
N GLN A 44 -3.93 9.18 9.74
CA GLN A 44 -2.66 8.52 9.44
C GLN A 44 -2.93 7.32 8.56
N THR A 45 -2.33 7.32 7.40
CA THR A 45 -2.62 6.32 6.37
C THR A 45 -1.36 5.56 5.98
N LEU A 46 -1.58 4.30 5.59
CA LEU A 46 -0.52 3.44 5.04
C LEU A 46 -0.82 3.20 3.56
N PRO A 47 0.20 3.26 2.71
CA PRO A 47 0.02 2.85 1.32
C PRO A 47 -0.14 1.33 1.24
N VAL A 48 -1.13 0.89 0.48
CA VAL A 48 -1.41 -0.54 0.30
C VAL A 48 -1.57 -0.82 -1.18
N ARG A 49 -0.93 -1.88 -1.66
CA ARG A 49 -1.13 -2.38 -3.01
C ARG A 49 -1.63 -3.82 -2.94
N VAL A 50 -2.66 -4.12 -3.73
CA VAL A 50 -3.23 -5.45 -3.82
C VAL A 50 -3.14 -5.93 -5.26
N PHE A 51 -2.59 -7.12 -5.43
CA PHE A 51 -2.54 -7.81 -6.73
C PHE A 51 -3.41 -9.05 -6.61
N LYS A 52 -4.58 -9.00 -7.24
CA LYS A 52 -5.55 -10.10 -7.15
C LYS A 52 -5.63 -10.83 -8.48
N GLY A 53 -5.34 -12.13 -8.45
CA GLY A 53 -5.44 -12.99 -9.61
C GLY A 53 -6.89 -13.32 -9.96
N ALA A 54 -7.11 -13.71 -11.22
CA ALA A 54 -8.42 -14.14 -11.69
C ALA A 54 -8.81 -15.50 -11.15
N LYS A 55 -7.82 -16.32 -10.76
CA LYS A 55 -8.04 -17.67 -10.24
C LYS A 55 -7.85 -17.69 -8.73
N PRO A 56 -8.61 -18.52 -8.00
CA PRO A 56 -8.41 -18.67 -6.57
C PRO A 56 -7.02 -19.23 -6.25
N GLY A 57 -6.51 -18.90 -5.09
CA GLY A 57 -5.22 -19.34 -4.61
C GLY A 57 -4.96 -18.78 -3.22
N LYS A 58 -3.71 -18.84 -2.79
CA LYS A 58 -3.31 -18.37 -1.47
C LYS A 58 -3.39 -16.84 -1.38
N ARG A 59 -3.62 -16.37 -0.17
CA ARG A 59 -3.58 -14.95 0.16
C ARG A 59 -2.32 -14.69 0.97
N ILE A 60 -1.50 -13.76 0.50
CA ILE A 60 -0.22 -13.43 1.11
C ILE A 60 -0.22 -11.94 1.42
N VAL A 61 0.25 -11.59 2.61
CA VAL A 61 0.47 -10.21 3.01
C VAL A 61 1.96 -10.01 3.25
N ILE A 62 2.51 -9.00 2.62
CA ILE A 62 3.91 -8.63 2.75
C ILE A 62 3.98 -7.24 3.35
N THR A 63 4.66 -7.10 4.48
CA THR A 63 4.86 -5.83 5.14
C THR A 63 6.34 -5.47 5.16
N ALA A 64 6.64 -4.19 5.11
CA ALA A 64 7.98 -3.67 5.23
C ALA A 64 7.98 -2.37 6.02
N GLY A 65 9.15 -1.90 6.43
CA GLY A 65 9.25 -0.66 7.18
C GLY A 65 8.66 -0.75 8.58
N VAL A 66 8.65 -1.93 9.18
CA VAL A 66 8.20 -2.12 10.57
C VAL A 66 9.10 -1.33 11.52
N HIS A 67 10.41 -1.37 11.29
CA HIS A 67 11.34 -0.45 11.92
C HIS A 67 11.70 0.66 10.94
N GLY A 68 11.58 1.91 11.35
CA GLY A 68 11.72 3.05 10.46
C GLY A 68 13.11 3.25 9.84
N ASP A 69 14.14 2.60 10.38
CA ASP A 69 15.50 2.65 9.86
C ASP A 69 15.80 1.54 8.83
N GLU A 70 14.83 0.67 8.54
CA GLU A 70 15.00 -0.46 7.61
C GLU A 70 14.55 -0.10 6.19
N GLN A 71 15.24 0.86 5.56
CA GLN A 71 14.83 1.36 4.25
C GLN A 71 15.01 0.34 3.12
N ASN A 72 15.96 -0.58 3.24
CA ASN A 72 16.16 -1.63 2.23
C ASN A 72 14.94 -2.53 2.08
N GLY A 73 14.25 -2.83 3.18
CA GLY A 73 13.01 -3.59 3.14
C GLY A 73 11.90 -2.87 2.38
N ILE A 74 11.78 -1.55 2.58
CA ILE A 74 10.80 -0.73 1.89
C ILE A 74 11.08 -0.72 0.39
N LEU A 75 12.33 -0.50 -0.01
CA LEU A 75 12.71 -0.51 -1.42
C LEU A 75 12.48 -1.87 -2.06
N THR A 76 12.75 -2.95 -1.35
CA THR A 76 12.49 -4.32 -1.82
C THR A 76 11.00 -4.55 -2.03
N ALA A 77 10.16 -4.11 -1.11
CA ALA A 77 8.71 -4.25 -1.23
C ALA A 77 8.17 -3.45 -2.42
N GLN A 78 8.68 -2.23 -2.63
CA GLN A 78 8.30 -1.41 -3.77
C GLN A 78 8.74 -2.03 -5.10
N LYS A 79 9.94 -2.61 -5.14
CA LYS A 79 10.43 -3.32 -6.32
C LYS A 79 9.59 -4.55 -6.63
N LEU A 80 9.23 -5.32 -5.61
CA LEU A 80 8.35 -6.47 -5.78
C LEU A 80 6.99 -6.05 -6.34
N ALA A 81 6.42 -4.97 -5.83
CA ALA A 81 5.17 -4.44 -6.36
C ALA A 81 5.27 -4.12 -7.85
N ARG A 82 6.36 -3.47 -8.27
CA ARG A 82 6.57 -3.18 -9.69
C ARG A 82 6.73 -4.44 -10.52
N GLU A 83 7.39 -5.46 -10.00
CA GLU A 83 7.55 -6.73 -10.71
C GLU A 83 6.25 -7.50 -10.85
N LEU A 84 5.30 -7.32 -9.93
CA LEU A 84 3.99 -7.96 -10.02
C LEU A 84 3.04 -7.24 -10.99
N GLU A 85 3.33 -6.01 -11.35
CA GLU A 85 2.49 -5.26 -12.29
C GLU A 85 2.36 -5.98 -13.62
N GLY A 86 1.13 -6.16 -14.08
CA GLY A 86 0.83 -6.81 -15.35
C GLY A 86 1.01 -8.33 -15.37
N LYS A 87 1.39 -8.95 -14.24
CA LYS A 87 1.57 -10.41 -14.21
C LYS A 87 0.28 -11.13 -13.84
N ALA A 88 0.07 -12.27 -14.48
CA ALA A 88 -1.03 -13.16 -14.15
C ALA A 88 -0.61 -14.04 -12.96
N ILE A 89 -1.35 -13.92 -11.86
CA ILE A 89 -1.12 -14.71 -10.65
C ILE A 89 -2.40 -15.43 -10.24
N SER A 90 -2.27 -16.45 -9.40
CA SER A 90 -3.39 -17.09 -8.71
C SER A 90 -3.38 -16.62 -7.25
N GLY A 91 -4.57 -16.36 -6.71
CA GLY A 91 -4.67 -15.86 -5.35
C GLY A 91 -4.49 -14.36 -5.26
N CYS A 92 -3.95 -13.89 -4.15
CA CYS A 92 -3.88 -12.47 -3.87
C CYS A 92 -2.60 -12.13 -3.10
N VAL A 93 -1.91 -11.07 -3.52
CA VAL A 93 -0.76 -10.54 -2.81
C VAL A 93 -1.07 -9.11 -2.38
N THR A 94 -1.01 -8.85 -1.08
CA THR A 94 -1.17 -7.52 -0.50
C THR A 94 0.18 -7.04 0.01
N ILE A 95 0.60 -5.87 -0.43
CA ILE A 95 1.89 -5.29 -0.05
C ILE A 95 1.67 -3.99 0.69
N VAL A 96 2.19 -3.90 1.91
CA VAL A 96 2.23 -2.68 2.72
C VAL A 96 3.69 -2.28 2.87
N PRO A 97 4.23 -1.42 1.99
CA PRO A 97 5.67 -1.19 1.92
C PRO A 97 6.21 -0.32 3.05
N ALA A 98 5.37 0.37 3.79
CA ALA A 98 5.81 1.30 4.83
C ALA A 98 4.81 1.29 5.99
N VAL A 99 5.00 0.36 6.94
CA VAL A 99 4.08 0.19 8.08
C VAL A 99 4.31 1.24 9.15
N ASN A 100 5.57 1.62 9.41
CA ASN A 100 5.92 2.61 10.43
C ASN A 100 6.32 3.93 9.78
N LEU A 101 5.32 4.70 9.30
CA LEU A 101 5.59 5.96 8.60
C LEU A 101 6.27 6.99 9.50
N SER A 102 5.88 7.09 10.77
CA SER A 102 6.48 8.06 11.70
C SER A 102 7.95 7.73 11.97
N GLY A 103 8.27 6.46 12.16
CA GLY A 103 9.64 6.01 12.33
C GLY A 103 10.50 6.22 11.08
N ILE A 104 9.93 5.99 9.89
CA ILE A 104 10.61 6.20 8.62
C ILE A 104 10.97 7.67 8.44
N ALA A 105 10.03 8.58 8.73
CA ALA A 105 10.27 10.01 8.62
C ALA A 105 11.39 10.49 9.57
N ARG A 106 11.63 9.77 10.66
CA ARG A 106 12.65 10.10 11.67
C ARG A 106 13.88 9.21 11.60
N HIS A 107 13.94 8.26 10.67
CA HIS A 107 14.98 7.24 10.57
C HIS A 107 15.18 6.47 11.88
N SER A 108 14.06 6.10 12.53
CA SER A 108 14.04 5.45 13.84
C SER A 108 13.39 4.07 13.76
N ARG A 109 13.81 3.16 14.64
CA ARG A 109 13.18 1.85 14.79
C ARG A 109 11.81 1.95 15.46
N ASP A 110 11.62 2.97 16.29
CA ASP A 110 10.44 3.08 17.15
C ASP A 110 9.32 3.82 16.45
N PHE A 111 8.09 3.55 16.90
CA PHE A 111 6.91 4.33 16.53
C PHE A 111 6.87 5.63 17.36
N HIS A 112 6.50 6.70 16.70
CA HIS A 112 6.42 8.02 17.33
C HIS A 112 5.02 8.59 17.37
#